data_c66f90218e6a08faa02475018d8aec26
#
_entry.id   c66f90218e6a08faa02475018d8aec26
#
_cell.length_a   1.000
_cell.length_b   1.000
_cell.length_c   1.000
_cell.angle_alpha   90.00
_cell.angle_beta   90.00
_cell.angle_gamma   90.00
#
_symmetry.space_group_name_H-M   'P 1'
#
loop_
_entity.id
_entity.type
_entity.pdbx_description
1 polymer ?
#
loop_
_entity_poly.entity_id
_entity_poly.type
_entity_poly.pdbx_seq_one_letter_code
_entity_poly.pdbx_strand_id
1 'polypeptide(L)'
;MCFCILAGSLYTHLNRMERLRRVVITGLGALTPIGNSVPEYWEGLKSGKSGAGPITRFDASKFRTRFACEVKGFDPLTILDRREVGRTDPFCQYALAAAQECVTDAQLELDRINRDRIGVIWSSGIGGLVTLEEQIGGYYRGDGTPRFSPLFIPKMISDMAAGLISIRFGFRGPNFCAVSACASSSHSIIEAFNYIRLGKADAIMTGGSEASIAPSAVGGFSAMKALSERNDSPQTASRPFDRERDGFVLGEGAGALFLEELDHARARGARIYAEVVGAGATADAYHITAGHPDGVGITLALAECLREADLQPADVDYINLHATSTPVGDPAEARAIVDFFGDHVEHLSLSATKSMTGHLLGAAGAIEAIATVLAITHQTVPPTINITERDPAIDPRLDLTKHGARQRTIDVALSNTFGFGGHNAIIAFRRYAE
;
A
#
# COMPACT_ATOMS: atom_id res chain seq x y z
N MET A 1 19.25 -30.52 48.25
CA MET A 1 19.03 -29.05 48.31
C MET A 1 19.42 -28.29 47.06
N CYS A 2 19.86 -28.95 45.98
CA CYS A 2 20.33 -28.30 44.74
C CYS A 2 19.29 -28.29 43.59
N PHE A 3 18.19 -29.03 43.70
CA PHE A 3 17.17 -29.15 42.63
C PHE A 3 16.10 -28.01 42.64
N CYS A 4 15.90 -27.33 43.78
CA CYS A 4 14.91 -26.23 43.87
C CYS A 4 15.39 -24.90 43.34
N ILE A 5 16.70 -24.65 43.23
CA ILE A 5 17.27 -23.37 42.77
C ILE A 5 17.25 -23.26 41.25
N LEU A 6 17.40 -24.39 40.54
CA LEU A 6 17.32 -24.45 39.08
C LEU A 6 15.91 -24.33 38.54
N ALA A 7 14.90 -24.83 39.25
CA ALA A 7 13.50 -24.72 38.87
C ALA A 7 12.97 -23.27 39.03
N GLY A 8 13.40 -22.53 40.06
CA GLY A 8 13.06 -21.12 40.27
C GLY A 8 13.64 -20.18 39.20
N SER A 9 14.87 -20.45 38.73
CA SER A 9 15.53 -19.66 37.67
C SER A 9 14.93 -19.93 36.30
N LEU A 10 14.53 -21.17 35.99
CA LEU A 10 13.81 -21.50 34.74
C LEU A 10 12.39 -20.95 34.74
N TYR A 11 11.69 -20.92 35.88
CA TYR A 11 10.34 -20.35 35.99
C TYR A 11 10.34 -18.83 35.86
N THR A 12 11.38 -18.14 36.31
CA THR A 12 11.54 -16.68 36.12
C THR A 12 11.98 -16.31 34.68
N HIS A 13 12.65 -17.21 33.97
CA HIS A 13 12.95 -17.00 32.53
C HIS A 13 11.77 -17.34 31.61
N LEU A 14 10.91 -18.30 31.97
CA LEU A 14 9.70 -18.63 31.21
C LEU A 14 8.56 -17.63 31.39
N ASN A 15 8.55 -16.86 32.47
CA ASN A 15 7.56 -15.77 32.70
C ASN A 15 7.94 -14.44 32.06
N ARG A 16 9.05 -14.32 31.36
CA ARG A 16 9.37 -13.23 30.44
C ARG A 16 9.00 -13.63 28.99
N MET A 17 7.79 -14.09 28.77
CA MET A 17 7.14 -13.84 27.49
C MET A 17 6.98 -12.31 27.45
N GLU A 18 7.96 -11.63 26.84
CA GLU A 18 7.87 -10.19 26.64
C GLU A 18 6.55 -9.92 25.97
N ARG A 19 5.66 -9.18 26.65
CA ARG A 19 4.37 -8.79 26.11
C ARG A 19 4.67 -8.06 24.80
N LEU A 20 4.09 -8.51 23.71
CA LEU A 20 4.26 -7.85 22.40
C LEU A 20 3.99 -6.35 22.54
N ARG A 21 4.84 -5.52 21.97
CA ARG A 21 4.70 -4.07 22.06
C ARG A 21 3.55 -3.60 21.18
N ARG A 22 2.84 -2.58 21.64
CA ARG A 22 1.82 -1.91 20.83
C ARG A 22 2.47 -1.03 19.77
N VAL A 23 1.88 -1.00 18.57
CA VAL A 23 2.42 -0.27 17.42
C VAL A 23 1.40 0.73 16.93
N VAL A 24 1.82 1.99 16.85
CA VAL A 24 0.98 3.12 16.44
C VAL A 24 1.54 3.81 15.21
N ILE A 25 0.68 4.53 14.51
CA ILE A 25 1.05 5.34 13.34
C ILE A 25 1.11 6.79 13.78
N THR A 26 2.28 7.41 13.62
CA THR A 26 2.55 8.78 14.07
C THR A 26 2.86 9.75 12.94
N GLY A 27 3.09 9.26 11.72
CA GLY A 27 3.32 10.08 10.54
C GLY A 27 2.83 9.44 9.26
N LEU A 28 2.39 10.27 8.33
CA LEU A 28 1.89 9.89 7.00
C LEU A 28 2.54 10.76 5.92
N GLY A 29 2.70 10.19 4.72
CA GLY A 29 3.13 10.93 3.53
C GLY A 29 2.56 10.28 2.28
N ALA A 30 2.12 11.08 1.30
CA ALA A 30 1.45 10.58 0.11
C ALA A 30 1.80 11.40 -1.14
N LEU A 31 2.12 10.70 -2.21
CA LEU A 31 2.22 11.24 -3.56
C LEU A 31 1.37 10.37 -4.48
N THR A 32 0.25 10.89 -4.96
CA THR A 32 -0.78 10.09 -5.64
C THR A 32 -1.33 10.78 -6.89
N PRO A 33 -2.02 10.07 -7.79
CA PRO A 33 -2.66 10.69 -8.95
C PRO A 33 -3.72 11.74 -8.65
N ILE A 34 -4.22 11.79 -7.40
CA ILE A 34 -5.31 12.69 -6.98
C ILE A 34 -4.88 13.74 -5.96
N GLY A 35 -3.61 13.70 -5.50
CA GLY A 35 -3.03 14.69 -4.59
C GLY A 35 -1.57 14.36 -4.28
N ASN A 36 -0.74 15.39 -4.13
CA ASN A 36 0.72 15.28 -3.90
C ASN A 36 1.11 15.46 -2.42
N SER A 37 0.13 15.44 -1.53
CA SER A 37 0.28 15.45 -0.09
C SER A 37 -0.86 14.68 0.56
N VAL A 38 -0.71 14.31 1.84
CA VAL A 38 -1.77 13.62 2.60
C VAL A 38 -3.08 14.42 2.64
N PRO A 39 -3.07 15.76 2.91
CA PRO A 39 -4.30 16.54 2.86
C PRO A 39 -4.96 16.58 1.47
N GLU A 40 -4.18 16.77 0.40
CA GLU A 40 -4.71 16.77 -0.97
C GLU A 40 -5.26 15.39 -1.37
N TYR A 41 -4.56 14.34 -1.01
CA TYR A 41 -5.00 12.96 -1.24
C TYR A 41 -6.34 12.70 -0.55
N TRP A 42 -6.47 13.10 0.72
CA TRP A 42 -7.71 12.93 1.47
C TRP A 42 -8.89 13.72 0.87
N GLU A 43 -8.67 14.97 0.47
CA GLU A 43 -9.69 15.77 -0.23
C GLU A 43 -10.07 15.14 -1.58
N GLY A 44 -9.07 14.62 -2.32
CA GLY A 44 -9.31 13.88 -3.56
C GLY A 44 -10.18 12.64 -3.34
N LEU A 45 -9.92 11.88 -2.28
CA LEU A 45 -10.72 10.71 -1.91
C LEU A 45 -12.16 11.10 -1.54
N LYS A 46 -12.34 12.07 -0.65
CA LYS A 46 -13.67 12.49 -0.21
C LYS A 46 -14.54 13.03 -1.35
N SER A 47 -13.91 13.77 -2.27
CA SER A 47 -14.62 14.37 -3.42
C SER A 47 -14.90 13.37 -4.54
N GLY A 48 -14.40 12.14 -4.47
CA GLY A 48 -14.53 11.17 -5.55
C GLY A 48 -13.76 11.55 -6.82
N LYS A 49 -12.57 12.19 -6.67
CA LYS A 49 -11.76 12.67 -7.79
C LYS A 49 -11.11 11.50 -8.53
N SER A 50 -11.38 11.36 -9.83
CA SER A 50 -10.64 10.39 -10.67
C SER A 50 -9.27 10.94 -11.05
N GLY A 51 -8.22 10.13 -10.83
CA GLY A 51 -6.85 10.41 -11.25
C GLY A 51 -6.54 10.04 -12.70
N ALA A 52 -7.44 9.32 -13.38
CA ALA A 52 -7.22 8.81 -14.72
C ALA A 52 -7.23 9.92 -15.78
N GLY A 53 -6.33 9.81 -16.74
CA GLY A 53 -6.19 10.70 -17.87
C GLY A 53 -5.30 10.10 -18.96
N PRO A 54 -5.18 10.76 -20.12
CA PRO A 54 -4.28 10.30 -21.18
C PRO A 54 -2.85 10.13 -20.67
N ILE A 55 -2.15 9.10 -21.14
CA ILE A 55 -0.72 8.91 -20.85
C ILE A 55 0.08 10.05 -21.47
N THR A 56 0.93 10.68 -20.66
CA THR A 56 1.81 11.78 -21.07
C THR A 56 3.31 11.40 -21.01
N ARG A 57 3.64 10.28 -20.37
CA ARG A 57 5.01 9.80 -20.18
C ARG A 57 5.69 9.35 -21.47
N PHE A 58 4.89 8.85 -22.43
CA PHE A 58 5.36 8.39 -23.75
C PHE A 58 4.22 8.45 -24.78
N ASP A 59 4.54 8.28 -26.07
CA ASP A 59 3.53 8.18 -27.12
C ASP A 59 2.79 6.84 -27.05
N ALA A 60 1.58 6.88 -26.48
CA ALA A 60 0.71 5.72 -26.33
C ALA A 60 -0.22 5.48 -27.53
N SER A 61 -0.12 6.22 -28.64
CA SER A 61 -1.06 6.17 -29.78
C SER A 61 -1.25 4.78 -30.39
N LYS A 62 -0.23 3.92 -30.31
CA LYS A 62 -0.24 2.54 -30.84
C LYS A 62 -0.64 1.50 -29.80
N PHE A 63 -0.92 1.90 -28.54
CA PHE A 63 -1.30 0.99 -27.48
C PHE A 63 -2.81 0.81 -27.42
N ARG A 64 -3.28 -0.36 -26.97
CA ARG A 64 -4.70 -0.61 -26.72
C ARG A 64 -5.22 0.28 -25.60
N THR A 65 -4.48 0.36 -24.49
CA THR A 65 -4.75 1.27 -23.38
C THR A 65 -3.87 2.52 -23.54
N ARG A 66 -4.48 3.71 -23.58
CA ARG A 66 -3.81 5.00 -23.83
C ARG A 66 -3.98 5.98 -22.66
N PHE A 67 -4.40 5.49 -21.51
CA PHE A 67 -4.62 6.29 -20.31
C PHE A 67 -4.07 5.57 -19.07
N ALA A 68 -3.82 6.35 -18.02
CA ALA A 68 -3.32 5.87 -16.74
C ALA A 68 -3.63 6.91 -15.65
N CYS A 69 -3.38 6.56 -14.40
CA CYS A 69 -3.41 7.47 -13.27
C CYS A 69 -1.98 7.93 -12.95
N GLU A 70 -1.51 8.94 -13.71
CA GLU A 70 -0.19 9.54 -13.50
C GLU A 70 -0.18 10.50 -12.30
N VAL A 71 0.94 10.61 -11.60
CA VAL A 71 1.23 11.71 -10.67
C VAL A 71 1.34 13.02 -11.47
N LYS A 72 0.60 14.04 -11.04
CA LYS A 72 0.47 15.31 -11.74
C LYS A 72 1.14 16.44 -10.97
N GLY A 73 1.89 17.30 -11.68
CA GLY A 73 2.46 18.52 -11.10
C GLY A 73 3.55 18.29 -10.05
N PHE A 74 4.13 17.08 -9.96
CA PHE A 74 5.27 16.82 -9.10
C PHE A 74 6.57 17.20 -9.79
N ASP A 75 7.34 18.08 -9.14
CA ASP A 75 8.71 18.41 -9.54
C ASP A 75 9.67 17.83 -8.50
N PRO A 76 10.51 16.83 -8.86
CA PRO A 76 11.46 16.25 -7.93
C PRO A 76 12.49 17.27 -7.41
N LEU A 77 12.73 18.38 -8.12
CA LEU A 77 13.65 19.44 -7.69
C LEU A 77 13.16 20.21 -6.45
N THR A 78 11.92 20.03 -6.03
CA THR A 78 11.40 20.59 -4.77
C THR A 78 11.97 19.91 -3.53
N ILE A 79 12.48 18.67 -3.68
CA ILE A 79 12.99 17.85 -2.58
C ILE A 79 14.40 17.27 -2.83
N LEU A 80 14.83 17.21 -4.08
CA LEU A 80 16.11 16.65 -4.53
C LEU A 80 16.90 17.71 -5.29
N ASP A 81 18.21 17.66 -5.19
CA ASP A 81 19.06 18.44 -6.12
C ASP A 81 19.14 17.78 -7.52
N ARG A 82 19.67 18.52 -8.50
CA ARG A 82 19.78 18.02 -9.89
C ARG A 82 20.65 16.77 -10.00
N ARG A 83 21.63 16.61 -9.11
CA ARG A 83 22.53 15.45 -9.09
C ARG A 83 21.80 14.22 -8.53
N GLU A 84 21.01 14.39 -7.49
CA GLU A 84 20.18 13.34 -6.91
C GLU A 84 19.11 12.87 -7.91
N VAL A 85 18.42 13.79 -8.59
CA VAL A 85 17.46 13.46 -9.66
C VAL A 85 18.12 12.63 -10.76
N GLY A 86 19.31 13.01 -11.22
CA GLY A 86 20.05 12.26 -12.23
C GLY A 86 20.50 10.86 -11.78
N ARG A 87 20.60 10.62 -10.47
CA ARG A 87 21.07 9.37 -9.88
C ARG A 87 19.98 8.43 -9.42
N THR A 88 18.72 8.83 -9.49
CA THR A 88 17.56 8.06 -9.02
C THR A 88 16.58 7.79 -10.16
N ASP A 89 15.90 6.67 -10.09
CA ASP A 89 14.72 6.39 -10.93
C ASP A 89 13.49 7.09 -10.31
N PRO A 90 12.44 7.40 -11.08
CA PRO A 90 11.23 8.05 -10.57
C PRO A 90 10.60 7.38 -9.35
N PHE A 91 10.59 6.03 -9.25
CA PHE A 91 10.02 5.37 -8.07
C PHE A 91 10.77 5.72 -6.77
N CYS A 92 12.09 5.93 -6.83
CA CYS A 92 12.89 6.41 -5.71
C CYS A 92 12.61 7.89 -5.38
N GLN A 93 12.38 8.72 -6.41
CA GLN A 93 12.02 10.13 -6.22
C GLN A 93 10.67 10.26 -5.52
N TYR A 94 9.68 9.44 -5.91
CA TYR A 94 8.38 9.37 -5.26
C TYR A 94 8.49 8.90 -3.81
N ALA A 95 9.31 7.87 -3.57
CA ALA A 95 9.59 7.37 -2.23
C ALA A 95 10.16 8.46 -1.31
N LEU A 96 11.16 9.20 -1.80
CA LEU A 96 11.80 10.29 -1.02
C LEU A 96 10.83 11.45 -0.75
N ALA A 97 9.93 11.76 -1.68
CA ALA A 97 8.89 12.77 -1.51
C ALA A 97 7.92 12.38 -0.39
N ALA A 98 7.33 11.19 -0.47
CA ALA A 98 6.41 10.68 0.54
C ALA A 98 7.10 10.52 1.91
N ALA A 99 8.34 10.01 1.95
CA ALA A 99 9.10 9.88 3.20
C ALA A 99 9.42 11.24 3.83
N GLN A 100 9.74 12.27 3.03
CA GLN A 100 9.98 13.62 3.54
C GLN A 100 8.73 14.23 4.17
N GLU A 101 7.57 14.09 3.53
CA GLU A 101 6.29 14.53 4.11
C GLU A 101 6.02 13.77 5.42
N CYS A 102 6.21 12.45 5.43
CA CYS A 102 5.98 11.60 6.58
C CYS A 102 6.86 11.98 7.79
N VAL A 103 8.15 12.28 7.58
CA VAL A 103 9.05 12.77 8.63
C VAL A 103 8.57 14.11 9.19
N THR A 104 8.12 15.01 8.32
CA THR A 104 7.59 16.31 8.70
C THR A 104 6.29 16.16 9.50
N ASP A 105 5.38 15.33 9.01
CA ASP A 105 4.10 15.06 9.65
C ASP A 105 4.23 14.38 11.02
N ALA A 106 5.18 13.44 11.14
CA ALA A 106 5.54 12.81 12.41
C ALA A 106 6.27 13.75 13.39
N GLN A 107 6.63 14.96 12.96
CA GLN A 107 7.39 15.93 13.76
C GLN A 107 8.67 15.33 14.35
N LEU A 108 9.44 14.57 13.54
CA LEU A 108 10.63 13.90 14.00
C LEU A 108 11.79 14.89 14.18
N GLU A 109 12.22 15.08 15.43
CA GLU A 109 13.44 15.80 15.76
C GLU A 109 14.64 14.86 15.63
N LEU A 110 15.18 14.73 14.40
CA LEU A 110 16.19 13.70 14.05
C LEU A 110 17.43 13.70 14.96
N ASP A 111 17.79 14.83 15.58
CA ASP A 111 18.93 14.93 16.49
C ASP A 111 18.62 14.48 17.92
N ARG A 112 17.35 14.26 18.25
CA ARG A 112 16.89 13.85 19.59
C ARG A 112 16.43 12.41 19.68
N ILE A 113 16.34 11.71 18.55
CA ILE A 113 15.89 10.31 18.49
C ILE A 113 17.06 9.35 18.23
N ASN A 114 16.95 8.14 18.73
CA ASN A 114 17.95 7.09 18.48
C ASN A 114 17.78 6.49 17.08
N ARG A 115 18.48 7.06 16.08
CA ARG A 115 18.40 6.61 14.67
C ARG A 115 18.90 5.17 14.46
N ASP A 116 19.64 4.59 15.40
CA ASP A 116 20.10 3.19 15.32
C ASP A 116 18.95 2.20 15.59
N ARG A 117 17.85 2.70 16.17
CA ARG A 117 16.64 1.93 16.46
C ARG A 117 15.49 2.23 15.51
N ILE A 118 15.72 3.07 14.48
CA ILE A 118 14.74 3.38 13.44
C ILE A 118 15.13 2.65 12.17
N GLY A 119 14.22 1.81 11.68
CA GLY A 119 14.38 1.05 10.43
C GLY A 119 13.69 1.68 9.23
N VAL A 120 13.96 1.12 8.05
CA VAL A 120 13.25 1.41 6.80
C VAL A 120 12.88 0.09 6.14
N ILE A 121 11.59 -0.20 6.03
CA ILE A 121 11.07 -1.36 5.28
C ILE A 121 10.16 -0.79 4.20
N TRP A 122 10.64 -0.78 2.95
CA TRP A 122 10.00 -0.05 1.86
C TRP A 122 9.90 -0.92 0.62
N SER A 123 8.78 -0.83 -0.10
CA SER A 123 8.50 -1.70 -1.24
C SER A 123 8.43 -0.96 -2.58
N SER A 124 8.74 -1.68 -3.63
CA SER A 124 8.31 -1.43 -5.01
C SER A 124 8.07 -2.79 -5.67
N GLY A 125 7.00 -2.91 -6.45
CA GLY A 125 6.66 -4.16 -7.12
C GLY A 125 7.59 -4.47 -8.27
N ILE A 126 8.03 -3.45 -9.01
CA ILE A 126 8.85 -3.60 -10.23
C ILE A 126 10.21 -2.91 -10.10
N GLY A 127 10.31 -1.84 -9.32
CA GLY A 127 11.53 -1.04 -9.21
C GLY A 127 11.71 -0.07 -10.38
N GLY A 128 12.96 0.17 -10.78
CA GLY A 128 13.35 1.17 -11.77
C GLY A 128 13.11 0.74 -13.21
N LEU A 129 11.86 0.50 -13.57
CA LEU A 129 11.48 0.05 -14.91
C LEU A 129 11.81 1.07 -16.00
N VAL A 130 11.64 2.36 -15.73
CA VAL A 130 11.98 3.45 -16.67
C VAL A 130 13.47 3.40 -16.99
N THR A 131 14.30 3.30 -15.95
CA THR A 131 15.75 3.17 -16.13
C THR A 131 16.12 1.90 -16.90
N LEU A 132 15.46 0.76 -16.62
CA LEU A 132 15.69 -0.50 -17.32
C LEU A 132 15.42 -0.34 -18.84
N GLU A 133 14.25 0.20 -19.20
CA GLU A 133 13.89 0.43 -20.61
C GLU A 133 14.87 1.35 -21.33
N GLU A 134 15.26 2.47 -20.70
CA GLU A 134 16.19 3.42 -21.28
C GLU A 134 17.55 2.79 -21.56
N GLN A 135 18.11 2.07 -20.58
CA GLN A 135 19.44 1.47 -20.71
C GLN A 135 19.47 0.31 -21.71
N ILE A 136 18.51 -0.60 -21.63
CA ILE A 136 18.41 -1.74 -22.55
C ILE A 136 18.05 -1.26 -23.96
N GLY A 137 17.07 -0.36 -24.07
CA GLY A 137 16.68 0.23 -25.36
C GLY A 137 17.81 1.01 -26.00
N GLY A 138 18.60 1.75 -25.21
CA GLY A 138 19.80 2.46 -25.69
C GLY A 138 20.86 1.51 -26.29
N TYR A 139 21.11 0.40 -25.61
CA TYR A 139 22.04 -0.63 -26.09
C TYR A 139 21.60 -1.23 -27.43
N TYR A 140 20.32 -1.63 -27.56
CA TYR A 140 19.82 -2.27 -28.79
C TYR A 140 19.64 -1.30 -29.97
N ARG A 141 19.42 -0.01 -29.72
CA ARG A 141 19.38 1.02 -30.76
C ARG A 141 20.75 1.52 -31.15
N GLY A 142 21.80 1.21 -30.39
CA GLY A 142 23.18 1.59 -30.63
C GLY A 142 23.93 0.64 -31.54
N ASP A 143 25.25 0.75 -31.51
CA ASP A 143 26.21 -0.04 -32.33
C ASP A 143 26.62 -1.37 -31.64
N GLY A 144 25.96 -1.77 -30.57
CA GLY A 144 26.27 -2.96 -29.76
C GLY A 144 27.41 -2.74 -28.74
N THR A 145 27.97 -1.52 -28.66
CA THR A 145 28.97 -1.20 -27.63
C THR A 145 28.25 -1.06 -26.28
N PRO A 146 28.69 -1.75 -25.22
CA PRO A 146 27.98 -1.74 -23.91
C PRO A 146 28.26 -0.45 -23.14
N ARG A 147 27.57 0.64 -23.49
CA ARG A 147 27.68 1.96 -22.86
C ARG A 147 26.59 2.15 -21.82
N PHE A 148 26.55 1.28 -20.82
CA PHE A 148 25.60 1.40 -19.70
C PHE A 148 26.05 2.45 -18.67
N SER A 149 25.07 3.09 -18.03
CA SER A 149 25.34 3.97 -16.89
C SER A 149 25.95 3.18 -15.73
N PRO A 150 26.99 3.68 -15.04
CA PRO A 150 27.48 3.06 -13.79
C PRO A 150 26.40 2.94 -12.71
N LEU A 151 25.34 3.74 -12.80
CA LEU A 151 24.20 3.74 -11.88
C LEU A 151 23.03 2.89 -12.38
N PHE A 152 23.17 2.18 -13.51
CA PHE A 152 22.07 1.38 -14.07
C PHE A 152 21.49 0.41 -13.05
N ILE A 153 22.33 -0.45 -12.49
CA ILE A 153 21.87 -1.47 -11.53
C ILE A 153 21.33 -0.81 -10.24
N PRO A 154 22.04 0.12 -9.58
CA PRO A 154 21.48 0.80 -8.40
C PRO A 154 20.16 1.54 -8.64
N LYS A 155 19.92 2.11 -9.82
CA LYS A 155 18.67 2.78 -10.15
C LYS A 155 17.52 1.79 -10.40
N MET A 156 17.83 0.55 -10.80
CA MET A 156 16.84 -0.43 -11.22
C MET A 156 16.29 -1.27 -10.07
N ILE A 157 17.12 -1.66 -9.09
CA ILE A 157 16.70 -2.61 -8.04
C ILE A 157 15.71 -2.01 -7.05
N SER A 158 14.72 -2.80 -6.66
CA SER A 158 13.56 -2.33 -5.88
C SER A 158 13.90 -1.89 -4.45
N ASP A 159 14.99 -2.38 -3.87
CA ASP A 159 15.43 -2.06 -2.51
C ASP A 159 16.07 -0.67 -2.37
N MET A 160 16.40 -0.04 -3.51
CA MET A 160 17.12 1.22 -3.50
C MET A 160 16.32 2.36 -2.84
N ALA A 161 15.00 2.34 -2.93
CA ALA A 161 14.17 3.31 -2.23
C ALA A 161 14.36 3.24 -0.70
N ALA A 162 14.39 2.02 -0.13
CA ALA A 162 14.68 1.82 1.30
C ALA A 162 16.08 2.33 1.67
N GLY A 163 17.09 2.01 0.86
CA GLY A 163 18.47 2.48 1.04
C GLY A 163 18.58 4.01 1.01
N LEU A 164 17.95 4.66 0.04
CA LEU A 164 17.98 6.12 -0.12
C LEU A 164 17.26 6.86 1.02
N ILE A 165 16.13 6.35 1.49
CA ILE A 165 15.41 6.89 2.67
C ILE A 165 16.32 6.78 3.90
N SER A 166 16.93 5.61 4.13
CA SER A 166 17.88 5.39 5.23
C SER A 166 19.05 6.38 5.19
N ILE A 167 19.67 6.57 4.03
CA ILE A 167 20.77 7.52 3.83
C ILE A 167 20.32 8.96 4.11
N ARG A 168 19.15 9.37 3.59
CA ARG A 168 18.63 10.72 3.73
C ARG A 168 18.40 11.13 5.19
N PHE A 169 17.81 10.24 5.99
CA PHE A 169 17.42 10.54 7.36
C PHE A 169 18.38 9.98 8.41
N GLY A 170 19.37 9.19 8.00
CA GLY A 170 20.35 8.58 8.88
C GLY A 170 19.77 7.45 9.73
N PHE A 171 18.70 6.77 9.26
CA PHE A 171 18.11 5.62 9.95
C PHE A 171 18.97 4.38 9.76
N ARG A 172 19.39 3.73 10.83
CA ARG A 172 20.36 2.62 10.83
C ARG A 172 19.84 1.32 11.43
N GLY A 173 18.53 1.26 11.71
CA GLY A 173 17.84 0.03 12.09
C GLY A 173 17.67 -0.92 10.90
N PRO A 174 16.75 -1.92 10.98
CA PRO A 174 16.48 -2.85 9.88
C PRO A 174 16.19 -2.12 8.57
N ASN A 175 16.82 -2.55 7.45
CA ASN A 175 16.63 -1.91 6.15
C ASN A 175 16.56 -2.98 5.06
N PHE A 176 15.40 -3.12 4.44
CA PHE A 176 15.18 -4.06 3.32
C PHE A 176 13.88 -3.73 2.54
N CYS A 177 13.70 -4.41 1.41
CA CYS A 177 12.52 -4.32 0.56
C CYS A 177 11.78 -5.66 0.57
N ALA A 178 10.46 -5.63 0.79
CA ALA A 178 9.58 -6.77 0.54
C ALA A 178 8.98 -6.65 -0.87
N VAL A 179 9.03 -7.72 -1.67
CA VAL A 179 8.44 -7.74 -3.01
C VAL A 179 7.46 -8.90 -3.12
N SER A 180 6.18 -8.57 -3.33
CA SER A 180 5.06 -9.50 -3.49
C SER A 180 3.99 -8.93 -4.42
N ALA A 181 4.44 -8.43 -5.58
CA ALA A 181 3.61 -7.78 -6.59
C ALA A 181 2.74 -6.66 -5.97
N CYS A 182 1.41 -6.70 -6.18
CA CYS A 182 0.51 -5.66 -5.68
C CYS A 182 0.44 -5.61 -4.14
N ALA A 183 0.78 -6.68 -3.43
CA ALA A 183 0.77 -6.76 -1.97
C ALA A 183 2.07 -6.26 -1.30
N SER A 184 3.05 -5.81 -2.09
CA SER A 184 4.40 -5.48 -1.60
C SER A 184 4.40 -4.49 -0.43
N SER A 185 3.74 -3.34 -0.55
CA SER A 185 3.75 -2.33 0.53
C SER A 185 2.91 -2.74 1.73
N SER A 186 1.85 -3.54 1.57
CA SER A 186 1.15 -4.14 2.70
C SER A 186 2.04 -5.11 3.46
N HIS A 187 2.81 -5.95 2.79
CA HIS A 187 3.81 -6.81 3.45
C HIS A 187 4.91 -5.98 4.12
N SER A 188 5.36 -4.86 3.54
CA SER A 188 6.30 -3.96 4.23
C SER A 188 5.73 -3.39 5.53
N ILE A 189 4.45 -3.02 5.55
CA ILE A 189 3.77 -2.54 6.76
C ILE A 189 3.65 -3.68 7.79
N ILE A 190 3.29 -4.89 7.35
CA ILE A 190 3.21 -6.09 8.21
C ILE A 190 4.58 -6.40 8.84
N GLU A 191 5.65 -6.39 8.04
CA GLU A 191 7.00 -6.62 8.56
C GLU A 191 7.44 -5.51 9.52
N ALA A 192 7.15 -4.24 9.23
CA ALA A 192 7.42 -3.13 10.12
C ALA A 192 6.69 -3.31 11.47
N PHE A 193 5.42 -3.67 11.44
CA PHE A 193 4.63 -4.02 12.62
C PHE A 193 5.29 -5.14 13.42
N ASN A 194 5.68 -6.24 12.76
CA ASN A 194 6.34 -7.39 13.38
C ASN A 194 7.68 -7.01 14.04
N TYR A 195 8.52 -6.23 13.36
CA TYR A 195 9.81 -5.82 13.92
C TYR A 195 9.68 -4.93 15.15
N ILE A 196 8.70 -4.02 15.17
CA ILE A 196 8.48 -3.13 16.31
C ILE A 196 7.90 -3.90 17.50
N ARG A 197 6.83 -4.68 17.28
CA ARG A 197 6.17 -5.42 18.37
C ARG A 197 7.06 -6.48 19.03
N LEU A 198 8.05 -7.00 18.28
CA LEU A 198 9.06 -7.93 18.78
C LEU A 198 10.28 -7.20 19.40
N GLY A 199 10.26 -5.88 19.54
CA GLY A 199 11.34 -5.10 20.15
C GLY A 199 12.61 -5.00 19.31
N LYS A 200 12.59 -5.37 18.02
CA LYS A 200 13.76 -5.31 17.12
C LYS A 200 14.05 -3.90 16.61
N ALA A 201 13.03 -3.03 16.60
CA ALA A 201 13.12 -1.62 16.30
C ALA A 201 12.19 -0.85 17.25
N ASP A 202 12.42 0.45 17.44
CA ASP A 202 11.51 1.32 18.19
C ASP A 202 10.57 2.07 17.23
N ALA A 203 11.02 2.30 16.01
CA ALA A 203 10.17 2.82 14.93
C ALA A 203 10.66 2.34 13.56
N ILE A 204 9.77 2.38 12.56
CA ILE A 204 10.09 2.04 11.18
C ILE A 204 9.35 2.98 10.23
N MET A 205 10.10 3.58 9.30
CA MET A 205 9.56 4.19 8.09
C MET A 205 9.19 3.06 7.14
N THR A 206 7.92 2.92 6.81
CA THR A 206 7.42 1.86 5.93
C THR A 206 6.49 2.41 4.86
N GLY A 207 6.25 1.62 3.83
CA GLY A 207 5.39 1.99 2.73
C GLY A 207 5.83 1.41 1.40
N GLY A 208 5.55 2.12 0.32
CA GLY A 208 5.96 1.71 -1.01
C GLY A 208 5.80 2.80 -2.06
N SER A 209 6.51 2.62 -3.15
CA SER A 209 6.50 3.51 -4.32
C SER A 209 6.54 2.74 -5.62
N GLU A 210 5.88 3.26 -6.64
CA GLU A 210 5.86 2.68 -7.98
C GLU A 210 5.83 3.77 -9.05
N ALA A 211 6.61 3.59 -10.13
CA ALA A 211 6.64 4.49 -11.27
C ALA A 211 6.69 3.68 -12.57
N SER A 212 5.67 2.85 -12.76
CA SER A 212 5.64 1.85 -13.82
C SER A 212 4.79 2.24 -15.04
N ILE A 213 4.45 3.54 -15.20
CA ILE A 213 3.78 4.00 -16.43
C ILE A 213 4.82 4.18 -17.53
N ALA A 214 5.20 3.06 -18.12
CA ALA A 214 6.22 2.92 -19.15
C ALA A 214 5.73 1.99 -20.27
N PRO A 215 6.27 2.08 -21.49
CA PRO A 215 5.86 1.24 -22.62
C PRO A 215 5.83 -0.25 -22.32
N SER A 216 6.85 -0.80 -21.64
CA SER A 216 6.90 -2.23 -21.32
C SER A 216 5.81 -2.65 -20.34
N ALA A 217 5.53 -1.86 -19.30
CA ALA A 217 4.46 -2.20 -18.36
C ALA A 217 3.09 -2.10 -19.02
N VAL A 218 2.78 -0.99 -19.68
CA VAL A 218 1.48 -0.84 -20.37
C VAL A 218 1.30 -1.91 -21.45
N GLY A 219 2.34 -2.19 -22.23
CA GLY A 219 2.33 -3.26 -23.23
C GLY A 219 2.18 -4.65 -22.62
N GLY A 220 2.92 -4.95 -21.56
CA GLY A 220 2.88 -6.24 -20.86
C GLY A 220 1.54 -6.53 -20.21
N PHE A 221 0.99 -5.58 -19.45
CA PHE A 221 -0.35 -5.73 -18.85
C PHE A 221 -1.46 -5.76 -19.89
N SER A 222 -1.34 -5.01 -21.01
CA SER A 222 -2.29 -5.10 -22.13
C SER A 222 -2.25 -6.47 -22.82
N ALA A 223 -1.05 -7.07 -22.97
CA ALA A 223 -0.90 -8.42 -23.52
C ALA A 223 -1.60 -9.48 -22.66
N MET A 224 -1.64 -9.28 -21.35
CA MET A 224 -2.37 -10.12 -20.39
C MET A 224 -3.89 -9.83 -20.38
N LYS A 225 -4.37 -8.81 -21.11
CA LYS A 225 -5.75 -8.31 -21.06
C LYS A 225 -6.16 -7.88 -19.64
N ALA A 226 -5.23 -7.35 -18.88
CA ALA A 226 -5.45 -6.94 -17.50
C ALA A 226 -5.88 -5.47 -17.36
N LEU A 227 -5.55 -4.63 -18.37
CA LEU A 227 -5.89 -3.21 -18.38
C LEU A 227 -7.24 -2.94 -19.04
N SER A 228 -7.94 -1.94 -18.51
CA SER A 228 -9.13 -1.38 -19.17
C SER A 228 -8.74 -0.73 -20.51
N GLU A 229 -9.59 -0.90 -21.52
CA GLU A 229 -9.43 -0.31 -22.85
C GLU A 229 -10.43 0.85 -23.11
N ARG A 230 -11.05 1.44 -22.07
CA ARG A 230 -12.00 2.56 -22.15
C ARG A 230 -11.34 3.90 -22.47
N ASN A 231 -10.69 3.99 -23.61
CA ASN A 231 -9.95 5.18 -24.03
C ASN A 231 -10.81 6.43 -24.20
N ASP A 232 -12.10 6.27 -24.47
CA ASP A 232 -13.03 7.39 -24.71
C ASP A 232 -13.53 8.03 -23.41
N SER A 233 -13.37 7.34 -22.27
CA SER A 233 -13.80 7.83 -20.96
C SER A 233 -12.86 7.37 -19.83
N PRO A 234 -11.59 7.82 -19.82
CA PRO A 234 -10.59 7.38 -18.83
C PRO A 234 -11.03 7.55 -17.38
N GLN A 235 -11.71 8.67 -17.06
CA GLN A 235 -12.14 8.97 -15.69
C GLN A 235 -13.14 7.97 -15.12
N THR A 236 -13.84 7.23 -15.99
CA THR A 236 -14.83 6.22 -15.60
C THR A 236 -14.36 4.80 -15.83
N ALA A 237 -13.10 4.60 -16.22
CA ALA A 237 -12.54 3.30 -16.57
C ALA A 237 -12.32 2.40 -15.37
N SER A 238 -11.75 2.94 -14.27
CA SER A 238 -11.66 2.20 -13.01
C SER A 238 -13.02 2.19 -12.32
N ARG A 239 -13.71 1.05 -12.38
CA ARG A 239 -15.11 0.88 -11.95
C ARG A 239 -15.32 -0.42 -11.17
N PRO A 240 -14.71 -0.57 -10.00
CA PRO A 240 -14.84 -1.79 -9.21
C PRO A 240 -16.30 -2.17 -8.97
N PHE A 241 -16.63 -3.47 -9.10
CA PHE A 241 -17.98 -4.05 -8.93
C PHE A 241 -19.05 -3.61 -9.93
N ASP A 242 -18.71 -2.76 -10.88
CA ASP A 242 -19.62 -2.41 -11.99
C ASP A 242 -19.70 -3.58 -12.98
N ARG A 243 -20.89 -3.77 -13.55
CA ARG A 243 -21.17 -4.84 -14.52
C ARG A 243 -20.28 -4.76 -15.76
N GLU A 244 -19.92 -3.54 -16.17
CA GLU A 244 -19.15 -3.29 -17.39
C GLU A 244 -17.65 -3.05 -17.12
N ARG A 245 -17.12 -3.46 -15.96
CA ARG A 245 -15.68 -3.39 -15.69
C ARG A 245 -14.91 -4.31 -16.64
N ASP A 246 -13.80 -3.84 -17.16
CA ASP A 246 -13.02 -4.52 -18.21
C ASP A 246 -11.54 -4.65 -17.90
N GLY A 247 -11.09 -4.28 -16.70
CA GLY A 247 -9.69 -4.35 -16.27
C GLY A 247 -9.31 -3.19 -15.37
N PHE A 248 -8.09 -3.21 -14.82
CA PHE A 248 -7.62 -2.15 -13.96
C PHE A 248 -7.06 -0.96 -14.76
N VAL A 249 -6.97 0.20 -14.13
CA VAL A 249 -6.26 1.37 -14.64
C VAL A 249 -4.92 1.45 -13.93
N LEU A 250 -3.81 1.44 -14.68
CA LEU A 250 -2.47 1.54 -14.12
C LEU A 250 -2.27 2.90 -13.45
N GLY A 251 -1.68 2.90 -12.25
CA GLY A 251 -1.34 4.10 -11.49
C GLY A 251 0.12 4.12 -11.04
N GLU A 252 0.59 5.30 -10.62
CA GLU A 252 1.92 5.50 -10.05
C GLU A 252 1.84 6.38 -8.80
N GLY A 253 2.88 6.36 -7.97
CA GLY A 253 2.96 7.19 -6.77
C GLY A 253 3.69 6.53 -5.61
N ALA A 254 3.48 7.06 -4.40
CA ALA A 254 4.06 6.54 -3.16
C ALA A 254 3.17 6.80 -1.96
N GLY A 255 3.25 5.92 -0.96
CA GLY A 255 2.71 6.12 0.37
C GLY A 255 3.74 5.79 1.44
N ALA A 256 3.85 6.63 2.46
CA ALA A 256 4.74 6.49 3.60
C ALA A 256 3.95 6.50 4.90
N LEU A 257 4.29 5.58 5.80
CA LEU A 257 3.78 5.53 7.17
C LEU A 257 4.97 5.45 8.14
N PHE A 258 4.93 6.21 9.22
CA PHE A 258 5.87 6.07 10.32
C PHE A 258 5.21 5.27 11.43
N LEU A 259 5.59 4.00 11.53
CA LEU A 259 5.15 3.10 12.60
C LEU A 259 6.09 3.23 13.79
N GLU A 260 5.53 3.28 14.99
CA GLU A 260 6.26 3.57 16.20
C GLU A 260 5.73 2.74 17.38
N GLU A 261 6.60 2.31 18.25
CA GLU A 261 6.23 1.70 19.51
C GLU A 261 5.49 2.74 20.38
N LEU A 262 4.40 2.34 21.02
CA LEU A 262 3.46 3.24 21.68
C LEU A 262 4.13 4.08 22.79
N ASP A 263 4.95 3.47 23.67
CA ASP A 263 5.58 4.21 24.78
C ASP A 263 6.67 5.16 24.25
N HIS A 264 7.36 4.78 23.15
CA HIS A 264 8.28 5.66 22.45
C HIS A 264 7.55 6.88 21.85
N ALA A 265 6.40 6.66 21.19
CA ALA A 265 5.56 7.72 20.63
C ALA A 265 5.06 8.68 21.72
N ARG A 266 4.55 8.15 22.83
CA ARG A 266 4.07 8.94 23.99
C ARG A 266 5.19 9.75 24.62
N ALA A 267 6.36 9.15 24.81
CA ALA A 267 7.52 9.82 25.45
C ALA A 267 7.97 11.07 24.70
N ARG A 268 7.79 11.12 23.36
CA ARG A 268 8.09 12.31 22.56
C ARG A 268 6.89 13.21 22.27
N GLY A 269 5.70 12.89 22.81
CA GLY A 269 4.49 13.66 22.61
C GLY A 269 3.94 13.59 21.18
N ALA A 270 4.15 12.46 20.49
CA ALA A 270 3.70 12.29 19.11
C ALA A 270 2.17 12.30 19.01
N ARG A 271 1.66 12.91 17.91
CA ARG A 271 0.28 12.65 17.48
C ARG A 271 0.16 11.20 17.04
N ILE A 272 -0.89 10.51 17.44
CA ILE A 272 -1.20 9.15 17.05
C ILE A 272 -2.45 9.16 16.17
N TYR A 273 -2.36 8.64 14.96
CA TYR A 273 -3.46 8.52 14.01
C TYR A 273 -4.34 7.31 14.31
N ALA A 274 -3.71 6.16 14.45
CA ALA A 274 -4.36 4.88 14.69
C ALA A 274 -3.33 3.89 15.26
N GLU A 275 -3.81 2.74 15.74
CA GLU A 275 -2.99 1.60 16.14
C GLU A 275 -3.07 0.50 15.08
N VAL A 276 -1.94 -0.13 14.74
CA VAL A 276 -1.89 -1.37 13.99
C VAL A 276 -2.08 -2.50 14.98
N VAL A 277 -3.16 -3.27 14.88
CA VAL A 277 -3.53 -4.26 15.88
C VAL A 277 -3.38 -5.71 15.41
N GLY A 278 -3.37 -5.94 14.10
CA GLY A 278 -3.21 -7.28 13.55
C GLY A 278 -2.93 -7.27 12.05
N ALA A 279 -2.44 -8.39 11.57
CA ALA A 279 -2.13 -8.62 10.17
C ALA A 279 -2.40 -10.07 9.77
N GLY A 280 -2.77 -10.29 8.51
CA GLY A 280 -2.89 -11.61 7.91
C GLY A 280 -2.12 -11.65 6.61
N ALA A 281 -1.23 -12.63 6.48
CA ALA A 281 -0.44 -12.87 5.27
C ALA A 281 -0.57 -14.34 4.85
N THR A 282 -1.13 -14.59 3.66
CA THR A 282 -1.40 -15.94 3.14
C THR A 282 -1.09 -16.05 1.67
N ALA A 283 -1.21 -17.23 1.11
CA ALA A 283 -1.11 -17.48 -0.31
C ALA A 283 -2.32 -18.26 -0.84
N ASP A 284 -2.77 -17.93 -2.06
CA ASP A 284 -3.82 -18.69 -2.74
C ASP A 284 -3.35 -20.08 -3.20
N ALA A 285 -2.06 -20.24 -3.47
CA ALA A 285 -1.46 -21.47 -4.01
C ALA A 285 -2.24 -22.05 -5.21
N TYR A 286 -2.70 -21.16 -6.11
CA TYR A 286 -3.63 -21.53 -7.18
C TYR A 286 -3.09 -21.22 -8.58
N HIS A 287 -2.81 -19.95 -8.89
CA HIS A 287 -2.38 -19.50 -10.22
C HIS A 287 -1.45 -18.29 -10.14
N ILE A 288 -0.60 -18.08 -11.17
CA ILE A 288 0.41 -17.01 -11.17
C ILE A 288 -0.20 -15.59 -11.25
N THR A 289 -1.39 -15.42 -11.82
CA THR A 289 -2.00 -14.09 -12.04
C THR A 289 -3.48 -14.00 -11.62
N ALA A 290 -4.13 -15.13 -11.32
CA ALA A 290 -5.53 -15.15 -10.87
C ALA A 290 -5.60 -15.59 -9.40
N GLY A 291 -6.41 -14.89 -8.61
CA GLY A 291 -6.78 -15.34 -7.27
C GLY A 291 -7.62 -16.61 -7.31
N HIS A 292 -7.68 -17.32 -6.19
CA HIS A 292 -8.54 -18.49 -6.07
C HIS A 292 -10.01 -18.07 -6.23
N PRO A 293 -10.80 -18.70 -7.10
CA PRO A 293 -12.17 -18.26 -7.42
C PRO A 293 -13.12 -18.26 -6.22
N ASP A 294 -12.85 -19.10 -5.22
CA ASP A 294 -13.63 -19.15 -3.97
C ASP A 294 -13.04 -18.28 -2.85
N GLY A 295 -12.00 -17.47 -3.13
CA GLY A 295 -11.41 -16.54 -2.17
C GLY A 295 -10.78 -17.21 -0.94
N VAL A 296 -10.35 -18.46 -1.04
CA VAL A 296 -9.83 -19.24 0.11
C VAL A 296 -8.65 -18.53 0.79
N GLY A 297 -7.68 -18.06 0.03
CA GLY A 297 -6.53 -17.33 0.57
C GLY A 297 -6.95 -16.02 1.27
N ILE A 298 -7.94 -15.32 0.71
CA ILE A 298 -8.50 -14.08 1.30
C ILE A 298 -9.16 -14.39 2.64
N THR A 299 -10.01 -15.44 2.70
CA THR A 299 -10.69 -15.86 3.93
C THR A 299 -9.69 -16.26 5.03
N LEU A 300 -8.62 -16.96 4.66
CA LEU A 300 -7.55 -17.30 5.59
C LEU A 300 -6.81 -16.07 6.10
N ALA A 301 -6.54 -15.08 5.23
CA ALA A 301 -5.89 -13.83 5.63
C ALA A 301 -6.78 -13.00 6.56
N LEU A 302 -8.09 -12.93 6.31
CA LEU A 302 -9.07 -12.30 7.22
C LEU A 302 -9.07 -12.98 8.59
N ALA A 303 -9.15 -14.30 8.62
CA ALA A 303 -9.15 -15.07 9.87
C ALA A 303 -7.87 -14.86 10.67
N GLU A 304 -6.70 -14.90 10.01
CA GLU A 304 -5.41 -14.66 10.66
C GLU A 304 -5.29 -13.24 11.20
N CYS A 305 -5.71 -12.23 10.42
CA CYS A 305 -5.67 -10.83 10.80
C CYS A 305 -6.52 -10.56 12.04
N LEU A 306 -7.76 -11.04 12.07
CA LEU A 306 -8.65 -10.82 13.22
C LEU A 306 -8.19 -11.64 14.44
N ARG A 307 -7.72 -12.86 14.25
CA ARG A 307 -7.15 -13.68 15.33
C ARG A 307 -5.95 -12.98 15.99
N GLU A 308 -5.04 -12.39 15.20
CA GLU A 308 -3.88 -11.67 15.71
C GLU A 308 -4.28 -10.39 16.46
N ALA A 309 -5.32 -9.71 15.99
CA ALA A 309 -5.85 -8.48 16.59
C ALA A 309 -6.72 -8.72 17.84
N ASP A 310 -7.04 -9.97 18.19
CA ASP A 310 -8.04 -10.35 19.19
C ASP A 310 -9.40 -9.69 18.92
N LEU A 311 -9.84 -9.78 17.64
CA LEU A 311 -11.09 -9.21 17.13
C LEU A 311 -12.03 -10.30 16.63
N GLN A 312 -13.33 -10.01 16.74
CA GLN A 312 -14.38 -10.78 16.09
C GLN A 312 -14.81 -10.10 14.78
N PRO A 313 -15.40 -10.82 13.81
CA PRO A 313 -15.95 -10.19 12.61
C PRO A 313 -16.90 -9.02 12.91
N ALA A 314 -17.67 -9.10 14.01
CA ALA A 314 -18.61 -8.06 14.43
C ALA A 314 -17.96 -6.75 14.90
N ASP A 315 -16.66 -6.74 15.16
CA ASP A 315 -15.93 -5.54 15.60
C ASP A 315 -15.49 -4.66 14.41
N VAL A 316 -15.56 -5.18 13.18
CA VAL A 316 -15.09 -4.47 11.98
C VAL A 316 -16.16 -3.53 11.44
N ASP A 317 -15.82 -2.27 11.25
CA ASP A 317 -16.73 -1.23 10.76
C ASP A 317 -16.52 -0.93 9.25
N TYR A 318 -15.27 -0.99 8.79
CA TYR A 318 -14.89 -0.55 7.46
C TYR A 318 -13.81 -1.45 6.85
N ILE A 319 -13.90 -1.69 5.55
CA ILE A 319 -12.86 -2.37 4.77
C ILE A 319 -12.52 -1.53 3.53
N ASN A 320 -11.25 -1.15 3.40
CA ASN A 320 -10.69 -0.68 2.14
C ASN A 320 -10.34 -1.90 1.29
N LEU A 321 -11.01 -2.03 0.16
CA LEU A 321 -10.96 -3.21 -0.69
C LEU A 321 -9.77 -3.18 -1.64
N HIS A 322 -9.25 -4.35 -1.99
CA HIS A 322 -8.31 -4.44 -3.11
C HIS A 322 -8.95 -4.08 -4.45
N ALA A 323 -10.08 -4.64 -4.76
CA ALA A 323 -11.02 -4.32 -5.86
C ALA A 323 -10.41 -3.54 -7.04
N THR A 324 -9.73 -4.25 -7.92
CA THR A 324 -8.97 -3.67 -9.04
C THR A 324 -9.81 -3.31 -10.27
N SER A 325 -11.12 -3.49 -10.24
CA SER A 325 -11.99 -3.33 -11.42
C SER A 325 -11.78 -4.44 -12.47
N THR A 326 -11.41 -5.63 -12.02
CA THR A 326 -11.22 -6.78 -12.90
C THR A 326 -12.42 -7.71 -12.87
N PRO A 327 -12.76 -8.37 -14.01
CA PRO A 327 -13.90 -9.30 -14.07
C PRO A 327 -13.81 -10.47 -13.09
N VAL A 328 -12.57 -10.89 -12.71
CA VAL A 328 -12.33 -12.07 -11.87
C VAL A 328 -12.04 -11.70 -10.42
N GLY A 329 -11.23 -10.65 -10.19
CA GLY A 329 -10.76 -10.30 -8.84
C GLY A 329 -11.88 -9.77 -7.94
N ASP A 330 -12.66 -8.84 -8.45
CA ASP A 330 -13.71 -8.18 -7.66
C ASP A 330 -14.77 -9.16 -7.11
N PRO A 331 -15.30 -10.14 -7.91
CA PRO A 331 -16.24 -11.12 -7.37
C PRO A 331 -15.63 -12.08 -6.34
N ALA A 332 -14.37 -12.45 -6.50
CA ALA A 332 -13.70 -13.34 -5.55
C ALA A 332 -13.54 -12.66 -4.18
N GLU A 333 -13.12 -11.39 -4.16
CA GLU A 333 -13.04 -10.60 -2.93
C GLU A 333 -14.41 -10.40 -2.29
N ALA A 334 -15.43 -10.00 -3.08
CA ALA A 334 -16.79 -9.83 -2.60
C ALA A 334 -17.35 -11.10 -1.95
N ARG A 335 -17.14 -12.26 -2.59
CA ARG A 335 -17.56 -13.57 -2.06
C ARG A 335 -16.86 -13.89 -0.75
N ALA A 336 -15.53 -13.75 -0.69
CA ALA A 336 -14.75 -14.03 0.52
C ALA A 336 -15.24 -13.18 1.71
N ILE A 337 -15.57 -11.91 1.48
CA ILE A 337 -16.11 -11.02 2.52
C ILE A 337 -17.49 -11.50 2.99
N VAL A 338 -18.40 -11.84 2.08
CA VAL A 338 -19.74 -12.34 2.43
C VAL A 338 -19.64 -13.64 3.21
N ASP A 339 -18.83 -14.58 2.75
CA ASP A 339 -18.66 -15.89 3.37
C ASP A 339 -18.03 -15.78 4.78
N PHE A 340 -17.08 -14.84 4.95
CA PHE A 340 -16.38 -14.66 6.23
C PHE A 340 -17.20 -13.88 7.26
N PHE A 341 -17.85 -12.78 6.87
CA PHE A 341 -18.58 -11.91 7.78
C PHE A 341 -20.03 -12.32 8.01
N GLY A 342 -20.58 -13.21 7.18
CA GLY A 342 -21.96 -13.68 7.32
C GLY A 342 -22.97 -12.54 7.32
N ASP A 343 -23.88 -12.53 8.31
CA ASP A 343 -24.89 -11.48 8.41
C ASP A 343 -24.33 -10.11 8.81
N HIS A 344 -23.12 -10.07 9.41
CA HIS A 344 -22.48 -8.80 9.76
C HIS A 344 -22.11 -7.95 8.53
N VAL A 345 -22.08 -8.55 7.34
CA VAL A 345 -21.81 -7.84 6.08
C VAL A 345 -22.74 -6.65 5.82
N GLU A 346 -23.98 -6.68 6.34
CA GLU A 346 -24.93 -5.57 6.26
C GLU A 346 -24.56 -4.36 7.14
N HIS A 347 -23.65 -4.58 8.08
CA HIS A 347 -23.15 -3.55 9.00
C HIS A 347 -21.76 -3.03 8.59
N LEU A 348 -21.13 -3.60 7.56
CA LEU A 348 -19.85 -3.13 7.03
C LEU A 348 -20.05 -1.97 6.05
N SER A 349 -19.12 -1.01 6.06
CA SER A 349 -18.91 -0.12 4.92
C SER A 349 -17.71 -0.58 4.13
N LEU A 350 -17.83 -0.58 2.82
CA LEU A 350 -16.78 -1.01 1.89
C LEU A 350 -16.45 0.12 0.92
N SER A 351 -15.17 0.29 0.60
CA SER A 351 -14.71 1.30 -0.34
C SER A 351 -13.57 0.76 -1.20
N ALA A 352 -13.64 1.01 -2.50
CA ALA A 352 -12.59 0.69 -3.46
C ALA A 352 -11.94 1.99 -3.96
N THR A 353 -10.89 2.43 -3.27
CA THR A 353 -10.18 3.69 -3.57
C THR A 353 -9.45 3.66 -4.90
N LYS A 354 -9.16 2.46 -5.45
CA LYS A 354 -8.62 2.31 -6.81
C LYS A 354 -9.56 2.82 -7.90
N SER A 355 -10.85 3.00 -7.61
CA SER A 355 -11.76 3.70 -8.53
C SER A 355 -11.32 5.12 -8.82
N MET A 356 -10.57 5.75 -7.90
CA MET A 356 -10.07 7.13 -7.97
C MET A 356 -8.58 7.19 -8.34
N THR A 357 -7.76 6.38 -7.69
CA THR A 357 -6.29 6.42 -7.83
C THR A 357 -5.75 5.56 -8.98
N GLY A 358 -6.55 4.63 -9.52
CA GLY A 358 -6.02 3.51 -10.27
C GLY A 358 -5.25 2.55 -9.36
N HIS A 359 -4.57 1.60 -9.97
CA HIS A 359 -3.81 0.57 -9.26
C HIS A 359 -2.31 0.91 -9.28
N LEU A 360 -1.77 1.32 -8.12
CA LEU A 360 -0.37 1.70 -7.97
C LEU A 360 0.58 0.50 -7.77
N LEU A 361 0.17 -0.70 -8.15
CA LEU A 361 0.95 -1.94 -8.03
C LEU A 361 1.57 -2.08 -6.64
N GLY A 362 2.92 -2.11 -6.54
CA GLY A 362 3.61 -2.29 -5.28
C GLY A 362 3.39 -1.18 -4.25
N ALA A 363 2.98 0.01 -4.66
CA ALA A 363 2.65 1.13 -3.77
C ALA A 363 1.17 1.13 -3.32
N ALA A 364 0.31 0.30 -3.91
CA ALA A 364 -1.13 0.33 -3.67
C ALA A 364 -1.50 0.17 -2.19
N GLY A 365 -0.97 -0.85 -1.53
CA GLY A 365 -1.28 -1.11 -0.12
C GLY A 365 -0.89 0.03 0.83
N ALA A 366 0.17 0.79 0.51
CA ALA A 366 0.60 1.90 1.34
C ALA A 366 -0.39 3.07 1.28
N ILE A 367 -0.80 3.49 0.07
CA ILE A 367 -1.79 4.58 -0.05
C ILE A 367 -3.16 4.16 0.48
N GLU A 368 -3.53 2.88 0.36
CA GLU A 368 -4.77 2.31 0.88
C GLU A 368 -4.76 2.20 2.39
N ALA A 369 -3.62 1.84 3.00
CA ALA A 369 -3.44 1.92 4.45
C ALA A 369 -3.59 3.37 4.95
N ILE A 370 -3.00 4.36 4.25
CA ILE A 370 -3.19 5.78 4.57
C ILE A 370 -4.67 6.18 4.46
N ALA A 371 -5.36 5.79 3.39
CA ALA A 371 -6.80 6.06 3.22
C ALA A 371 -7.64 5.46 4.37
N THR A 372 -7.29 4.24 4.80
CA THR A 372 -7.95 3.52 5.91
C THR A 372 -7.72 4.23 7.24
N VAL A 373 -6.48 4.64 7.53
CA VAL A 373 -6.12 5.42 8.73
C VAL A 373 -6.84 6.78 8.75
N LEU A 374 -6.89 7.48 7.62
CA LEU A 374 -7.62 8.75 7.50
C LEU A 374 -9.14 8.57 7.65
N ALA A 375 -9.69 7.45 7.16
CA ALA A 375 -11.10 7.13 7.38
C ALA A 375 -11.42 6.97 8.88
N ILE A 376 -10.56 6.30 9.64
CA ILE A 376 -10.66 6.23 11.12
C ILE A 376 -10.53 7.62 11.73
N THR A 377 -9.50 8.38 11.36
CA THR A 377 -9.21 9.70 11.94
C THR A 377 -10.35 10.69 11.73
N HIS A 378 -10.93 10.70 10.52
CA HIS A 378 -12.00 11.64 10.13
C HIS A 378 -13.40 11.05 10.27
N GLN A 379 -13.54 9.80 10.72
CA GLN A 379 -14.83 9.11 10.83
C GLN A 379 -15.65 9.18 9.54
N THR A 380 -14.97 8.99 8.40
CA THR A 380 -15.55 9.17 7.06
C THR A 380 -15.07 8.07 6.12
N VAL A 381 -16.00 7.34 5.52
CA VAL A 381 -15.70 6.35 4.49
C VAL A 381 -15.61 7.04 3.12
N PRO A 382 -14.49 6.94 2.39
CA PRO A 382 -14.40 7.46 1.03
C PRO A 382 -15.28 6.65 0.05
N PRO A 383 -15.75 7.26 -1.07
CA PRO A 383 -16.62 6.56 -2.00
C PRO A 383 -15.89 5.54 -2.88
N THR A 384 -16.64 4.56 -3.38
CA THR A 384 -16.33 3.85 -4.63
C THR A 384 -17.04 4.58 -5.77
N ILE A 385 -16.29 5.18 -6.68
CA ILE A 385 -16.88 5.88 -7.83
C ILE A 385 -17.08 4.94 -9.03
N ASN A 386 -17.86 5.40 -10.01
CA ASN A 386 -18.07 4.76 -11.31
C ASN A 386 -18.92 3.49 -11.31
N ILE A 387 -19.60 3.14 -10.22
CA ILE A 387 -20.60 2.06 -10.23
C ILE A 387 -21.90 2.62 -10.80
N THR A 388 -22.16 2.35 -12.07
CA THR A 388 -23.43 2.70 -12.75
C THR A 388 -24.45 1.60 -12.58
N GLU A 389 -24.04 0.36 -12.80
CA GLU A 389 -24.85 -0.84 -12.61
C GLU A 389 -24.00 -1.89 -11.88
N ARG A 390 -24.44 -2.28 -10.67
CA ARG A 390 -23.76 -3.34 -9.91
C ARG A 390 -23.80 -4.65 -10.70
N ASP A 391 -22.67 -5.34 -10.79
CA ASP A 391 -22.62 -6.69 -11.36
C ASP A 391 -23.55 -7.61 -10.57
N PRO A 392 -24.48 -8.35 -11.22
CA PRO A 392 -25.37 -9.31 -10.56
C PRO A 392 -24.66 -10.41 -9.76
N ALA A 393 -23.38 -10.68 -10.03
CA ALA A 393 -22.57 -11.62 -9.27
C ALA A 393 -22.11 -11.07 -7.90
N ILE A 394 -22.31 -9.76 -7.66
CA ILE A 394 -21.92 -9.10 -6.40
C ILE A 394 -23.11 -9.05 -5.46
N ASP A 395 -22.97 -9.65 -4.27
CA ASP A 395 -24.04 -9.72 -3.27
C ASP A 395 -24.63 -8.33 -2.99
N PRO A 396 -25.97 -8.16 -3.09
CA PRO A 396 -26.62 -6.86 -2.91
C PRO A 396 -26.52 -6.30 -1.48
N ARG A 397 -26.22 -7.12 -0.48
CA ARG A 397 -26.03 -6.70 0.91
C ARG A 397 -24.76 -5.86 1.13
N LEU A 398 -23.77 -5.98 0.22
CA LEU A 398 -22.53 -5.22 0.31
C LEU A 398 -22.77 -3.71 0.12
N ASP A 399 -22.45 -2.91 1.12
CA ASP A 399 -22.48 -1.45 1.02
C ASP A 399 -21.15 -0.92 0.46
N LEU A 400 -21.13 -0.71 -0.84
CA LEU A 400 -19.94 -0.26 -1.59
C LEU A 400 -19.70 1.26 -1.52
N THR A 401 -20.42 1.99 -0.68
CA THR A 401 -20.30 3.45 -0.49
C THR A 401 -20.34 4.26 -1.81
N LYS A 402 -21.24 3.88 -2.74
CA LYS A 402 -21.26 4.40 -4.12
C LYS A 402 -21.86 5.81 -4.30
N HIS A 403 -22.49 6.37 -3.27
CA HIS A 403 -23.23 7.64 -3.34
C HIS A 403 -22.47 8.86 -2.83
N GLY A 404 -21.15 8.76 -2.69
CA GLY A 404 -20.28 9.80 -2.13
C GLY A 404 -19.71 9.40 -0.78
N ALA A 405 -18.78 10.20 -0.27
CA ALA A 405 -18.18 9.98 1.04
C ALA A 405 -19.26 10.00 2.15
N ARG A 406 -19.13 9.10 3.12
CA ARG A 406 -20.16 8.93 4.16
C ARG A 406 -19.56 9.03 5.56
N GLN A 407 -20.16 9.88 6.39
CA GLN A 407 -19.86 9.95 7.82
C GLN A 407 -20.32 8.66 8.52
N ARG A 408 -19.42 8.08 9.29
CA ARG A 408 -19.68 6.86 10.06
C ARG A 408 -18.68 6.73 11.20
N THR A 409 -19.11 6.23 12.35
CA THR A 409 -18.19 5.79 13.41
C THR A 409 -17.38 4.61 12.89
N ILE A 410 -16.06 4.71 12.97
CA ILE A 410 -15.11 3.69 12.57
C ILE A 410 -14.12 3.51 13.73
N ASP A 411 -14.25 2.40 14.45
CA ASP A 411 -13.33 2.04 15.52
C ASP A 411 -12.30 1.02 15.03
N VAL A 412 -12.70 0.11 14.12
CA VAL A 412 -11.85 -0.90 13.51
C VAL A 412 -12.03 -0.89 12.00
N ALA A 413 -10.92 -0.82 11.29
CA ALA A 413 -10.91 -0.89 9.82
C ALA A 413 -9.85 -1.85 9.31
N LEU A 414 -10.14 -2.51 8.17
CA LEU A 414 -9.20 -3.37 7.45
C LEU A 414 -8.75 -2.73 6.14
N SER A 415 -7.52 -3.00 5.75
CA SER A 415 -7.00 -2.73 4.41
C SER A 415 -6.60 -4.03 3.74
N ASN A 416 -7.25 -4.36 2.62
CA ASN A 416 -7.04 -5.59 1.87
C ASN A 416 -6.14 -5.34 0.66
N THR A 417 -5.16 -6.20 0.44
CA THR A 417 -4.33 -6.15 -0.77
C THR A 417 -4.03 -7.57 -1.25
N PHE A 418 -4.29 -7.83 -2.53
CA PHE A 418 -4.04 -9.14 -3.16
C PHE A 418 -3.15 -8.95 -4.38
N GLY A 419 -2.12 -9.80 -4.52
CA GLY A 419 -1.09 -9.66 -5.56
C GLY A 419 -0.98 -10.87 -6.47
N PHE A 420 -0.50 -10.65 -7.69
CA PHE A 420 -0.06 -11.73 -8.56
C PHE A 420 0.92 -12.64 -7.82
N GLY A 421 0.89 -13.94 -8.11
CA GLY A 421 1.55 -14.97 -7.31
C GLY A 421 0.66 -15.53 -6.19
N GLY A 422 -0.59 -14.99 -6.04
CA GLY A 422 -1.53 -15.40 -5.01
C GLY A 422 -1.18 -14.83 -3.63
N HIS A 423 -0.50 -13.69 -3.57
CA HIS A 423 -0.14 -13.04 -2.32
C HIS A 423 -1.34 -12.29 -1.72
N ASN A 424 -1.73 -12.63 -0.50
CA ASN A 424 -2.79 -11.96 0.24
C ASN A 424 -2.21 -11.29 1.48
N ALA A 425 -2.51 -9.99 1.67
CA ALA A 425 -2.10 -9.20 2.81
C ALA A 425 -3.28 -8.36 3.31
N ILE A 426 -3.62 -8.50 4.58
CA ILE A 426 -4.68 -7.76 5.26
C ILE A 426 -4.11 -7.16 6.54
N ILE A 427 -4.41 -5.89 6.79
CA ILE A 427 -3.94 -5.16 7.97
C ILE A 427 -5.15 -4.60 8.71
N ALA A 428 -5.19 -4.81 10.02
CA ALA A 428 -6.21 -4.26 10.91
C ALA A 428 -5.68 -3.02 11.62
N PHE A 429 -6.44 -1.95 11.51
CA PHE A 429 -6.22 -0.68 12.21
C PHE A 429 -7.34 -0.44 13.20
N ARG A 430 -6.99 0.09 14.38
CA ARG A 430 -7.94 0.48 15.41
C ARG A 430 -7.79 1.95 15.74
N ARG A 431 -8.90 2.62 16.00
CA ARG A 431 -8.90 3.98 16.54
C ARG A 431 -8.13 4.00 17.85
N TYR A 432 -7.15 4.89 17.94
CA TYR A 432 -6.42 5.08 19.15
C TYR A 432 -7.29 5.80 20.20
N ALA A 433 -7.38 5.22 21.39
CA ALA A 433 -7.95 5.83 22.56
C ALA A 433 -6.87 5.91 23.65
N GLU A 434 -6.73 7.08 24.27
CA GLU A 434 -5.76 7.33 25.35
C GLU A 434 -5.99 6.46 26.57
#